data_a3daa219dc6ad5e533601970570c91ac
#
_entry.id   a3daa219dc6ad5e533601970570c91ac
#
_cell.length_a   1.000
_cell.length_b   1.000
_cell.length_c   1.000
_cell.angle_alpha   90.00
_cell.angle_beta   90.00
_cell.angle_gamma   90.00
#
_symmetry.space_group_name_H-M   'P 1'
#
loop_
_entity.id
_entity.type
_entity.pdbx_description
1 polymer ?
#
loop_
_entity_poly.entity_id
_entity_poly.type
_entity_poly.pdbx_seq_one_letter_code
_entity_poly.pdbx_strand_id
1 'polypeptide(L)'
;DGTLADRRGSLNVDDEGHATQRNVLIEDGILKGYIQDSLNARLMGVKPTGNGRRESYAHLPMPRMTNTYMLGGSKTPQEIIASLKRGLYAVNFGGGQVDITSGKFVFSASEAFWVENGKIQYPVKGATLIGNGPDAMTRVSMIGNDMQLDTGVGVCGKEGQSVPVGVGQPTLRIERLTVGGTA
;
A
#
# COMPACT_ATOMS: atom_id res chain seq x y z
N ASP A 1 -0.16 -3.84 -10.64
CA ASP A 1 -0.92 -4.48 -11.73
C ASP A 1 -1.84 -3.47 -12.41
N GLY A 2 -1.50 -3.05 -13.63
CA GLY A 2 -2.34 -2.13 -14.42
C GLY A 2 -3.36 -2.86 -15.30
N THR A 3 -3.31 -4.20 -15.37
CA THR A 3 -4.15 -4.99 -16.26
C THR A 3 -5.56 -5.28 -15.70
N LEU A 4 -5.80 -4.95 -14.43
CA LEU A 4 -7.11 -5.13 -13.82
C LEU A 4 -8.15 -4.27 -14.53
N ALA A 5 -9.29 -4.85 -14.92
CA ALA A 5 -10.35 -4.12 -15.56
C ALA A 5 -11.05 -3.14 -14.58
N ASP A 6 -11.49 -2.01 -15.11
CA ASP A 6 -12.37 -1.05 -14.41
C ASP A 6 -11.88 -0.59 -13.03
N ARG A 7 -10.55 -0.39 -12.90
CA ARG A 7 -9.94 0.16 -11.68
C ARG A 7 -9.28 1.50 -11.96
N ARG A 8 -9.17 2.32 -10.93
CA ARG A 8 -8.66 3.69 -11.05
C ARG A 8 -7.21 3.77 -11.54
N GLY A 9 -6.38 2.78 -11.22
CA GLY A 9 -4.99 2.68 -11.66
C GLY A 9 -4.79 1.85 -12.94
N SER A 10 -5.86 1.43 -13.61
CA SER A 10 -5.78 0.59 -14.81
C SER A 10 -5.41 1.39 -16.04
N LEU A 11 -4.59 0.80 -16.89
CA LEU A 11 -4.17 1.37 -18.17
C LEU A 11 -3.73 0.24 -19.12
N ASN A 12 -3.76 0.50 -20.42
CA ASN A 12 -3.31 -0.45 -21.45
C ASN A 12 -1.82 -0.30 -21.71
N VAL A 13 -1.35 0.95 -21.80
CA VAL A 13 0.05 1.32 -21.99
C VAL A 13 0.38 2.46 -21.03
N ASP A 14 1.63 2.56 -20.60
CA ASP A 14 2.11 3.69 -19.83
C ASP A 14 2.42 4.92 -20.73
N ASP A 15 2.85 6.03 -20.13
CA ASP A 15 3.13 7.26 -20.86
C ASP A 15 4.45 7.22 -21.68
N GLU A 16 5.16 6.11 -21.64
CA GLU A 16 6.33 5.82 -22.48
C GLU A 16 6.04 4.79 -23.57
N GLY A 17 4.79 4.30 -23.68
CA GLY A 17 4.35 3.32 -24.69
C GLY A 17 4.61 1.88 -24.31
N HIS A 18 5.00 1.56 -23.08
CA HIS A 18 5.15 0.18 -22.62
C HIS A 18 3.80 -0.39 -22.19
N ALA A 19 3.52 -1.62 -22.63
CA ALA A 19 2.33 -2.32 -22.20
C ALA A 19 2.31 -2.49 -20.68
N THR A 20 1.15 -2.22 -20.07
CA THR A 20 0.95 -2.50 -18.66
C THR A 20 1.03 -3.99 -18.37
N GLN A 21 1.43 -4.34 -17.16
CA GLN A 21 1.56 -5.75 -16.76
C GLN A 21 1.34 -5.91 -15.26
N ARG A 22 1.20 -7.16 -14.84
CA ARG A 22 1.27 -7.53 -13.42
C ARG A 22 2.73 -7.65 -13.01
N ASN A 23 3.17 -6.83 -12.09
CA ASN A 23 4.53 -6.83 -11.54
C ASN A 23 4.51 -7.37 -10.11
N VAL A 24 5.25 -8.46 -9.86
CA VAL A 24 5.44 -8.98 -8.51
C VAL A 24 6.59 -8.20 -7.86
N LEU A 25 6.30 -7.48 -6.78
CA LEU A 25 7.29 -6.70 -6.04
C LEU A 25 7.86 -7.49 -4.87
N ILE A 26 7.01 -8.18 -4.13
CA ILE A 26 7.39 -9.03 -3.00
C ILE A 26 6.67 -10.36 -3.12
N GLU A 27 7.39 -11.46 -2.96
CA GLU A 27 6.87 -12.82 -2.99
C GLU A 27 7.51 -13.62 -1.85
N ASP A 28 6.68 -14.25 -1.04
CA ASP A 28 7.10 -15.03 0.15
C ASP A 28 8.04 -14.23 1.09
N GLY A 29 7.75 -12.94 1.27
CA GLY A 29 8.55 -12.03 2.11
C GLY A 29 9.86 -11.54 1.46
N ILE A 30 10.13 -11.93 0.22
CA ILE A 30 11.37 -11.57 -0.50
C ILE A 30 11.07 -10.52 -1.57
N LEU A 31 11.83 -9.41 -1.55
CA LEU A 31 11.77 -8.39 -2.59
C LEU A 31 12.26 -8.97 -3.92
N LYS A 32 11.41 -8.96 -4.95
CA LYS A 32 11.70 -9.49 -6.29
C LYS A 32 12.09 -8.40 -7.28
N GLY A 33 11.57 -7.20 -7.12
CA GLY A 33 11.84 -6.12 -8.05
C GLY A 33 11.14 -4.83 -7.68
N TYR A 34 11.23 -3.88 -8.59
CA TYR A 34 10.65 -2.54 -8.45
C TYR A 34 9.80 -2.21 -9.67
N ILE A 35 8.89 -1.27 -9.54
CA ILE A 35 8.25 -0.64 -10.70
C ILE A 35 9.26 0.25 -11.41
N GLN A 36 9.30 0.21 -12.75
CA GLN A 36 10.30 0.85 -13.57
C GLN A 36 9.66 1.70 -14.68
N ASP A 37 10.27 2.83 -14.99
CA ASP A 37 10.18 3.52 -16.28
C ASP A 37 11.35 3.09 -17.18
N SER A 38 11.45 3.65 -18.38
CA SER A 38 12.51 3.33 -19.33
C SER A 38 13.90 3.73 -18.82
N LEU A 39 14.00 4.90 -18.18
CA LEU A 39 15.27 5.41 -17.68
C LEU A 39 15.82 4.53 -16.54
N ASN A 40 15.01 4.31 -15.51
CA ASN A 40 15.43 3.54 -14.36
C ASN A 40 15.64 2.06 -14.70
N ALA A 41 14.82 1.49 -15.59
CA ALA A 41 15.02 0.14 -16.10
C ALA A 41 16.40 -0.01 -16.78
N ARG A 42 16.78 0.95 -17.63
CA ARG A 42 18.10 0.96 -18.27
C ARG A 42 19.24 1.07 -17.25
N LEU A 43 19.12 1.98 -16.27
CA LEU A 43 20.13 2.18 -15.24
C LEU A 43 20.33 0.94 -14.36
N MET A 44 19.24 0.20 -14.11
CA MET A 44 19.28 -1.04 -13.31
C MET A 44 19.53 -2.30 -14.13
N GLY A 45 19.64 -2.22 -15.45
CA GLY A 45 19.85 -3.37 -16.32
C GLY A 45 18.67 -4.33 -16.38
N VAL A 46 17.45 -3.82 -16.21
CA VAL A 46 16.18 -4.60 -16.23
C VAL A 46 15.23 -4.09 -17.31
N LYS A 47 14.10 -4.74 -17.50
CA LYS A 47 13.06 -4.30 -18.45
C LYS A 47 12.12 -3.27 -17.81
N PRO A 48 11.57 -2.32 -18.59
CA PRO A 48 10.45 -1.48 -18.16
C PRO A 48 9.26 -2.33 -17.71
N THR A 49 8.49 -1.80 -16.76
CA THR A 49 7.38 -2.54 -16.13
C THR A 49 5.99 -2.00 -16.46
N GLY A 50 5.89 -1.07 -17.45
CA GLY A 50 4.63 -0.41 -17.77
C GLY A 50 4.17 0.54 -16.67
N ASN A 51 5.13 1.20 -16.00
CA ASN A 51 4.89 2.10 -14.88
C ASN A 51 5.49 3.50 -15.10
N GLY A 52 5.98 3.80 -16.30
CA GLY A 52 6.45 5.13 -16.67
C GLY A 52 5.27 6.07 -16.87
N ARG A 53 4.83 6.76 -15.82
CA ARG A 53 3.61 7.57 -15.81
C ARG A 53 3.88 9.02 -15.45
N ARG A 54 3.08 9.93 -16.00
CA ARG A 54 3.11 11.37 -15.73
C ARG A 54 1.70 11.92 -15.52
N GLU A 55 1.61 13.07 -14.87
CA GLU A 55 0.34 13.76 -14.66
C GLU A 55 -0.25 14.31 -15.96
N SER A 56 0.60 14.91 -16.79
CA SER A 56 0.21 15.51 -18.06
C SER A 56 1.38 15.55 -19.04
N TYR A 57 1.13 16.00 -20.26
CA TYR A 57 2.15 16.20 -21.30
C TYR A 57 3.28 17.17 -20.87
N ALA A 58 3.02 18.05 -19.92
CA ALA A 58 4.00 19.03 -19.42
C ALA A 58 5.03 18.43 -18.42
N HIS A 59 4.88 17.14 -18.07
CA HIS A 59 5.71 16.48 -17.07
C HIS A 59 6.50 15.31 -17.67
N LEU A 60 7.66 15.04 -17.11
CA LEU A 60 8.43 13.86 -17.47
C LEU A 60 7.81 12.61 -16.82
N PRO A 61 7.73 11.49 -17.55
CA PRO A 61 7.35 10.20 -16.96
C PRO A 61 8.37 9.78 -15.90
N MET A 62 7.88 9.08 -14.88
CA MET A 62 8.69 8.46 -13.83
C MET A 62 8.00 7.20 -13.32
N PRO A 63 8.68 6.33 -12.57
CA PRO A 63 8.05 5.13 -12.01
C PRO A 63 6.91 5.52 -11.07
N ARG A 64 5.68 5.11 -11.40
CA ARG A 64 4.46 5.41 -10.64
C ARG A 64 3.61 4.15 -10.47
N MET A 65 2.90 4.10 -9.36
CA MET A 65 1.91 3.05 -9.09
C MET A 65 0.84 2.97 -10.20
N THR A 66 0.29 1.77 -10.35
CA THR A 66 -0.97 1.49 -11.04
C THR A 66 -1.98 1.03 -9.99
N ASN A 67 -2.41 -0.25 -9.98
CA ASN A 67 -3.12 -0.83 -8.84
C ASN A 67 -2.11 -1.66 -8.03
N THR A 68 -1.80 -1.22 -6.81
CA THR A 68 -0.85 -1.90 -5.92
C THR A 68 -1.61 -2.54 -4.78
N TYR A 69 -1.48 -3.86 -4.64
CA TYR A 69 -2.23 -4.60 -3.64
C TYR A 69 -1.45 -5.79 -3.09
N MET A 70 -1.83 -6.22 -1.90
CA MET A 70 -1.35 -7.44 -1.29
C MET A 70 -2.37 -8.55 -1.54
N LEU A 71 -1.91 -9.74 -1.94
CA LEU A 71 -2.78 -10.91 -2.09
C LEU A 71 -3.27 -11.39 -0.72
N GLY A 72 -4.45 -12.01 -0.72
CA GLY A 72 -5.03 -12.62 0.49
C GLY A 72 -4.20 -13.80 0.99
N GLY A 73 -4.18 -13.94 2.31
CA GLY A 73 -3.63 -15.10 3.02
C GLY A 73 -4.71 -16.14 3.36
N SER A 74 -4.46 -16.91 4.41
CA SER A 74 -5.33 -18.02 4.82
C SER A 74 -6.16 -17.74 6.07
N LYS A 75 -5.92 -16.63 6.79
CA LYS A 75 -6.58 -16.33 8.05
C LYS A 75 -7.86 -15.54 7.85
N THR A 76 -8.86 -15.79 8.65
CA THR A 76 -10.02 -14.90 8.71
C THR A 76 -9.69 -13.65 9.53
N PRO A 77 -10.34 -12.50 9.26
CA PRO A 77 -10.19 -11.29 10.09
C PRO A 77 -10.46 -11.54 11.56
N GLN A 78 -11.43 -12.41 11.86
CA GLN A 78 -11.79 -12.81 13.22
C GLN A 78 -10.64 -13.55 13.94
N GLU A 79 -9.96 -14.49 13.25
CA GLU A 79 -8.77 -15.16 13.79
C GLU A 79 -7.64 -14.16 14.07
N ILE A 80 -7.45 -13.18 13.19
CA ILE A 80 -6.43 -12.13 13.36
C ILE A 80 -6.75 -11.28 14.59
N ILE A 81 -7.98 -10.80 14.73
CA ILE A 81 -8.41 -10.01 15.90
C ILE A 81 -8.30 -10.85 17.17
N ALA A 82 -8.75 -12.10 17.15
CA ALA A 82 -8.68 -13.01 18.31
C ALA A 82 -7.25 -13.29 18.78
N SER A 83 -6.26 -13.17 17.90
CA SER A 83 -4.85 -13.38 18.22
C SER A 83 -4.21 -12.23 19.03
N LEU A 84 -4.87 -11.06 19.12
CA LEU A 84 -4.34 -9.88 19.79
C LEU A 84 -4.60 -9.92 21.29
N LYS A 85 -3.54 -9.81 22.10
CA LYS A 85 -3.70 -9.56 23.54
C LYS A 85 -4.10 -8.10 23.78
N ARG A 86 -3.41 -7.16 23.15
CA ARG A 86 -3.67 -5.72 23.18
C ARG A 86 -3.21 -5.12 21.86
N GLY A 87 -4.00 -4.22 21.28
CA GLY A 87 -3.62 -3.57 20.03
C GLY A 87 -4.69 -2.61 19.50
N LEU A 88 -4.37 -2.02 18.37
CA LEU A 88 -5.28 -1.16 17.62
C LEU A 88 -5.75 -1.92 16.38
N TYR A 89 -7.06 -1.94 16.15
CA TYR A 89 -7.66 -2.35 14.88
C TYR A 89 -8.00 -1.10 14.09
N ALA A 90 -7.14 -0.73 13.12
CA ALA A 90 -7.37 0.39 12.22
C ALA A 90 -8.16 -0.11 11.01
N VAL A 91 -9.38 0.36 10.87
CA VAL A 91 -10.31 -0.08 9.81
C VAL A 91 -10.14 0.76 8.57
N ASN A 92 -9.97 2.08 8.75
CA ASN A 92 -9.91 3.01 7.64
C ASN A 92 -8.96 4.17 7.94
N PHE A 93 -8.47 4.83 6.88
CA PHE A 93 -7.50 5.92 6.97
C PHE A 93 -8.03 7.17 6.28
N GLY A 94 -7.84 8.31 6.94
CA GLY A 94 -8.26 9.62 6.41
C GLY A 94 -7.18 10.33 5.59
N GLY A 95 -5.94 9.89 5.70
CA GLY A 95 -4.82 10.46 4.97
C GLY A 95 -3.49 10.16 5.64
N GLY A 96 -2.41 10.49 4.95
CA GLY A 96 -1.06 10.29 5.43
C GLY A 96 -0.04 10.64 4.37
N GLN A 97 1.21 10.46 4.72
CA GLN A 97 2.32 10.69 3.81
C GLN A 97 3.46 9.70 4.06
N VAL A 98 4.22 9.48 3.01
CA VAL A 98 5.42 8.65 3.02
C VAL A 98 6.59 9.48 2.51
N ASP A 99 7.68 9.49 3.26
CA ASP A 99 8.96 9.95 2.74
C ASP A 99 9.53 8.85 1.84
N ILE A 100 9.57 9.11 0.55
CA ILE A 100 9.97 8.12 -0.46
C ILE A 100 11.46 7.73 -0.39
N THR A 101 12.29 8.53 0.26
CA THR A 101 13.73 8.28 0.40
C THR A 101 14.01 7.37 1.60
N SER A 102 13.43 7.67 2.75
CA SER A 102 13.66 6.94 3.99
C SER A 102 12.63 5.82 4.24
N GLY A 103 11.51 5.83 3.53
CA GLY A 103 10.39 4.91 3.77
C GLY A 103 9.59 5.21 5.04
N LYS A 104 9.88 6.31 5.75
CA LYS A 104 9.11 6.72 6.93
C LYS A 104 7.70 7.12 6.53
N PHE A 105 6.72 6.69 7.31
CA PHE A 105 5.32 7.03 7.04
C PHE A 105 4.58 7.48 8.30
N VAL A 106 3.53 8.26 8.07
CA VAL A 106 2.56 8.68 9.08
C VAL A 106 1.18 8.60 8.44
N PHE A 107 0.28 7.79 9.00
CA PHE A 107 -1.10 7.63 8.52
C PHE A 107 -2.08 7.80 9.67
N SER A 108 -3.04 8.71 9.51
CA SER A 108 -4.11 8.93 10.49
C SER A 108 -5.30 8.01 10.19
N ALA A 109 -5.71 7.23 11.18
CA ALA A 109 -6.90 6.42 11.07
C ALA A 109 -8.15 7.32 11.17
N SER A 110 -9.07 7.16 10.22
CA SER A 110 -10.41 7.76 10.29
C SER A 110 -11.36 6.88 11.10
N GLU A 111 -11.08 5.58 11.17
CA GLU A 111 -11.82 4.63 11.99
C GLU A 111 -10.85 3.62 12.60
N ALA A 112 -10.86 3.54 13.93
CA ALA A 112 -10.02 2.60 14.68
C ALA A 112 -10.69 2.18 15.99
N PHE A 113 -10.37 0.97 16.46
CA PHE A 113 -10.88 0.38 17.69
C PHE A 113 -9.74 -0.15 18.55
N TRP A 114 -9.89 -0.03 19.85
CA TRP A 114 -9.05 -0.72 20.80
C TRP A 114 -9.44 -2.19 20.85
N VAL A 115 -8.45 -3.08 20.83
CA VAL A 115 -8.63 -4.52 20.97
C VAL A 115 -7.91 -5.00 22.21
N GLU A 116 -8.59 -5.76 23.05
CA GLU A 116 -8.02 -6.38 24.21
C GLU A 116 -8.55 -7.81 24.37
N ASN A 117 -7.63 -8.76 24.65
CA ASN A 117 -7.90 -10.17 24.80
C ASN A 117 -8.73 -10.77 23.64
N GLY A 118 -8.36 -10.39 22.41
CA GLY A 118 -9.00 -10.87 21.18
C GLY A 118 -10.39 -10.29 20.90
N LYS A 119 -10.80 -9.23 21.60
CA LYS A 119 -12.13 -8.62 21.43
C LYS A 119 -12.00 -7.12 21.20
N ILE A 120 -12.79 -6.63 20.24
CA ILE A 120 -12.97 -5.18 20.03
C ILE A 120 -13.70 -4.60 21.24
N GLN A 121 -13.16 -3.52 21.82
CA GLN A 121 -13.68 -2.89 23.04
C GLN A 121 -14.44 -1.61 22.73
N TYR A 122 -13.76 -0.58 22.28
CA TYR A 122 -14.31 0.75 22.04
C TYR A 122 -13.59 1.45 20.88
N PRO A 123 -14.25 2.40 20.21
CA PRO A 123 -13.62 3.22 19.18
C PRO A 123 -12.55 4.14 19.78
N VAL A 124 -11.50 4.38 19.00
CA VAL A 124 -10.38 5.25 19.37
C VAL A 124 -10.33 6.41 18.39
N LYS A 125 -10.27 7.64 18.91
CA LYS A 125 -10.17 8.86 18.10
C LYS A 125 -8.70 9.30 17.98
N GLY A 126 -8.35 9.84 16.80
CA GLY A 126 -7.04 10.47 16.58
C GLY A 126 -5.86 9.50 16.52
N ALA A 127 -6.11 8.21 16.36
CA ALA A 127 -5.02 7.24 16.23
C ALA A 127 -4.23 7.46 14.94
N THR A 128 -2.91 7.51 15.08
CA THR A 128 -1.98 7.72 13.96
C THR A 128 -0.94 6.60 13.96
N LEU A 129 -0.80 5.90 12.84
CA LEU A 129 0.22 4.88 12.65
C LEU A 129 1.51 5.54 12.14
N ILE A 130 2.61 5.28 12.82
CA ILE A 130 3.92 5.83 12.50
C ILE A 130 4.91 4.69 12.36
N GLY A 131 5.65 4.66 11.27
CA GLY A 131 6.61 3.61 11.03
C GLY A 131 7.55 3.87 9.86
N ASN A 132 8.23 2.81 9.47
CA ASN A 132 9.07 2.75 8.28
C ASN A 132 8.60 1.57 7.45
N GLY A 133 8.36 1.75 6.15
CA GLY A 133 7.78 0.74 5.27
C GLY A 133 8.53 -0.59 5.27
N PRO A 134 9.84 -0.62 4.96
CA PRO A 134 10.64 -1.83 5.02
C PRO A 134 10.57 -2.55 6.38
N ASP A 135 10.69 -1.82 7.49
CA ASP A 135 10.61 -2.41 8.84
C ASP A 135 9.19 -2.96 9.14
N ALA A 136 8.14 -2.21 8.81
CA ALA A 136 6.75 -2.65 9.02
C ALA A 136 6.43 -3.92 8.22
N MET A 137 6.92 -4.02 6.98
CA MET A 137 6.72 -5.20 6.13
C MET A 137 7.39 -6.45 6.71
N THR A 138 8.52 -6.34 7.39
CA THR A 138 9.17 -7.49 8.07
C THR A 138 8.40 -7.96 9.31
N ARG A 139 7.44 -7.17 9.78
CA ARG A 139 6.65 -7.44 10.99
C ARG A 139 5.24 -7.93 10.71
N VAL A 140 4.88 -8.15 9.45
CA VAL A 140 3.60 -8.76 9.09
C VAL A 140 3.63 -10.22 9.53
N SER A 141 2.80 -10.57 10.50
CA SER A 141 2.76 -11.91 11.10
C SER A 141 1.53 -12.73 10.71
N MET A 142 0.44 -12.09 10.29
CA MET A 142 -0.76 -12.75 9.80
C MET A 142 -1.37 -11.96 8.64
N ILE A 143 -1.92 -12.68 7.65
CA ILE A 143 -2.54 -12.11 6.46
C ILE A 143 -3.93 -12.72 6.30
N GLY A 144 -4.94 -11.86 6.18
CA GLY A 144 -6.34 -12.22 6.04
C GLY A 144 -6.70 -12.76 4.65
N ASN A 145 -7.82 -13.48 4.57
CA ASN A 145 -8.37 -14.00 3.33
C ASN A 145 -9.40 -13.05 2.67
N ASP A 146 -9.53 -11.85 3.22
CA ASP A 146 -10.51 -10.82 2.89
C ASP A 146 -9.94 -9.70 1.99
N MET A 147 -8.97 -10.03 1.14
CA MET A 147 -8.37 -9.06 0.21
C MET A 147 -9.45 -8.38 -0.65
N GLN A 148 -9.44 -7.06 -0.64
CA GLN A 148 -10.28 -6.23 -1.50
C GLN A 148 -9.48 -5.04 -2.03
N LEU A 149 -9.85 -4.60 -3.23
CA LEU A 149 -9.38 -3.33 -3.77
C LEU A 149 -10.26 -2.22 -3.22
N ASP A 150 -9.63 -1.16 -2.74
CA ASP A 150 -10.33 0.05 -2.29
C ASP A 150 -11.16 0.65 -3.44
N THR A 151 -12.40 1.02 -3.13
CA THR A 151 -13.32 1.67 -4.07
C THR A 151 -13.18 3.19 -4.08
N GLY A 152 -12.37 3.74 -3.18
CA GLY A 152 -12.12 5.17 -3.02
C GLY A 152 -11.20 5.76 -4.09
N VAL A 153 -10.83 7.01 -3.88
CA VAL A 153 -10.05 7.83 -4.80
C VAL A 153 -8.57 7.81 -4.37
N GLY A 154 -7.80 6.86 -4.91
CA GLY A 154 -6.35 6.79 -4.70
C GLY A 154 -5.59 7.75 -5.62
N VAL A 155 -4.61 8.46 -5.07
CA VAL A 155 -3.69 9.34 -5.80
C VAL A 155 -2.26 9.06 -5.38
N CYS A 156 -1.39 8.85 -6.35
CA CYS A 156 0.05 8.76 -6.13
C CYS A 156 0.67 10.14 -6.39
N GLY A 157 1.06 10.85 -5.34
CA GLY A 157 1.82 12.11 -5.42
C GLY A 157 3.33 11.84 -5.40
N LYS A 158 4.07 12.38 -6.37
CA LYS A 158 5.54 12.28 -6.43
C LYS A 158 6.08 13.44 -7.25
N GLU A 159 7.05 14.16 -6.69
CA GLU A 159 7.70 15.30 -7.35
C GLU A 159 6.72 16.32 -7.95
N GLY A 160 5.70 16.69 -7.18
CA GLY A 160 4.68 17.66 -7.60
C GLY A 160 3.69 17.15 -8.62
N GLN A 161 3.77 15.89 -9.04
CA GLN A 161 2.85 15.26 -9.99
C GLN A 161 1.89 14.30 -9.29
N SER A 162 0.64 14.26 -9.74
CA SER A 162 -0.41 13.38 -9.23
C SER A 162 -0.92 12.46 -10.34
N VAL A 163 -0.97 11.15 -10.07
CA VAL A 163 -1.60 10.18 -10.98
C VAL A 163 -2.63 9.34 -10.25
N PRO A 164 -3.75 8.96 -10.91
CA PRO A 164 -4.75 8.08 -10.32
C PRO A 164 -4.18 6.68 -10.13
N VAL A 165 -4.46 6.08 -8.97
CA VAL A 165 -4.03 4.72 -8.61
C VAL A 165 -5.12 3.97 -7.89
N GLY A 166 -5.01 2.63 -7.88
CA GLY A 166 -5.76 1.74 -7.02
C GLY A 166 -4.85 1.15 -5.95
N VAL A 167 -5.42 0.83 -4.80
CA VAL A 167 -4.76 0.12 -3.72
C VAL A 167 -5.64 -1.00 -3.21
N GLY A 168 -5.07 -2.00 -2.58
CA GLY A 168 -5.83 -3.08 -1.98
C GLY A 168 -5.00 -3.88 -1.00
N GLN A 169 -5.67 -4.38 0.04
CA GLN A 169 -5.03 -5.28 0.99
C GLN A 169 -6.08 -6.08 1.75
N PRO A 170 -5.70 -7.24 2.31
CA PRO A 170 -6.49 -7.93 3.31
C PRO A 170 -6.29 -7.33 4.70
N THR A 171 -7.03 -7.82 5.69
CA THR A 171 -6.71 -7.58 7.10
C THR A 171 -5.32 -8.12 7.42
N LEU A 172 -4.48 -7.29 8.04
CA LEU A 172 -3.10 -7.63 8.40
C LEU A 172 -2.89 -7.51 9.90
N ARG A 173 -2.07 -8.41 10.46
CA ARG A 173 -1.47 -8.21 11.77
C ARG A 173 -0.02 -7.78 11.59
N ILE A 174 0.30 -6.58 12.09
CA ILE A 174 1.65 -6.03 12.10
C ILE A 174 2.11 -5.91 13.56
N GLU A 175 3.24 -6.50 13.88
CA GLU A 175 3.79 -6.48 15.24
C GLU A 175 4.51 -5.16 15.52
N ARG A 176 4.21 -4.57 16.70
CA ARG A 176 4.96 -3.41 17.24
C ARG A 176 5.06 -2.20 16.30
N LEU A 177 3.96 -1.76 15.76
CA LEU A 177 3.92 -0.46 15.09
C LEU A 177 3.73 0.65 16.13
N THR A 178 4.37 1.80 15.92
CA THR A 178 4.15 2.97 16.78
C THR A 178 2.78 3.56 16.49
N VAL A 179 2.01 3.76 17.55
CA VAL A 179 0.72 4.45 17.48
C VAL A 179 0.84 5.77 18.23
N GLY A 180 0.69 6.88 17.51
CA GLY A 180 0.52 8.21 18.06
C GLY A 180 -0.96 8.54 18.22
N GLY A 181 -1.25 9.57 18.98
CA GLY A 181 -2.61 10.10 19.17
C GLY A 181 -2.61 11.20 20.22
N THR A 182 -3.70 11.95 20.27
CA THR A 182 -3.98 12.85 21.40
C THR A 182 -4.64 12.05 22.51
N ALA A 183 -4.10 12.16 23.72
CA ALA A 183 -4.73 11.65 24.94
C ALA A 183 -6.04 12.38 25.23
#